data_49784d553ac3f0311c80617442a7fa0d
#
_entry.id   49784d553ac3f0311c80617442a7fa0d
#
_cell.length_a   1.000
_cell.length_b   1.000
_cell.length_c   1.000
_cell.angle_alpha   90.00
_cell.angle_beta   90.00
_cell.angle_gamma   90.00
#
_symmetry.space_group_name_H-M   'P 1'
#
loop_
_entity.id
_entity.type
_entity.pdbx_description
1 polymer ?
#
loop_
_entity_poly.entity_id
_entity_poly.type
_entity_poly.pdbx_seq_one_letter_code
_entity_poly.pdbx_strand_id
1 'polypeptide(L)'
;MQLSKYNIYIKDDDKIQIFNTLTHSFVRIKQSDLEDARLHESQITQKLLDMGILINQANEDVYKYKYLHNTKKFRQDLLFLYVCPTTSCNFSCSYCFEGEKKTLAYMNNEVENAVIEYISKYKGKDINIVWFGGEPLLGLKHIVRIDKELKEKDVKYTSSMITNGSLLTEKNVTLLKDLPLDFIQISMDGVKEVQDSRRFFHSGKGSFDFVMKGIDRLLSKTSIHISIQVAVDKQNIDSYENLLEYPQIRNL
;
A
#
# COMPACT_ATOMS: atom_id res chain seq x y z
N MET A 1 -16.81 -27.19 -18.95
CA MET A 1 -16.04 -26.02 -18.51
C MET A 1 -15.29 -26.34 -17.23
N GLN A 2 -14.27 -25.58 -16.89
CA GLN A 2 -13.46 -25.80 -15.69
C GLN A 2 -13.56 -24.62 -14.75
N LEU A 3 -13.36 -24.86 -13.46
CA LEU A 3 -13.22 -23.80 -12.47
C LEU A 3 -11.85 -23.14 -12.58
N SER A 4 -11.81 -21.81 -12.47
CA SER A 4 -10.55 -21.07 -12.46
C SER A 4 -9.71 -21.45 -11.25
N LYS A 5 -8.38 -21.51 -11.43
CA LYS A 5 -7.40 -21.76 -10.36
C LYS A 5 -7.28 -20.59 -9.39
N TYR A 6 -7.79 -19.42 -9.75
CA TYR A 6 -7.78 -18.20 -8.95
C TYR A 6 -9.02 -18.03 -8.08
N ASN A 7 -9.89 -19.04 -7.99
CA ASN A 7 -11.05 -19.02 -7.13
C ASN A 7 -10.69 -19.41 -5.70
N ILE A 8 -11.15 -18.63 -4.74
CA ILE A 8 -11.20 -18.95 -3.31
C ILE A 8 -12.65 -19.29 -2.96
N TYR A 9 -12.85 -20.35 -2.19
CA TYR A 9 -14.16 -20.89 -1.87
C TYR A 9 -14.44 -20.83 -0.37
N ILE A 10 -15.66 -20.37 -0.01
CA ILE A 10 -16.20 -20.44 1.35
C ILE A 10 -17.52 -21.17 1.27
N LYS A 11 -17.66 -22.28 1.99
CA LYS A 11 -18.92 -23.04 2.09
C LYS A 11 -19.87 -22.33 3.05
N ASP A 12 -21.15 -22.30 2.68
CA ASP A 12 -22.21 -21.60 3.39
C ASP A 12 -23.52 -22.37 3.18
N ASP A 13 -23.73 -23.40 3.99
CA ASP A 13 -24.83 -24.38 3.92
C ASP A 13 -24.96 -25.01 2.51
N ASP A 14 -26.10 -24.78 1.83
CA ASP A 14 -26.38 -25.24 0.46
C ASP A 14 -25.74 -24.36 -0.62
N LYS A 15 -25.07 -23.27 -0.23
CA LYS A 15 -24.44 -22.30 -1.12
C LYS A 15 -22.93 -22.33 -0.98
N ILE A 16 -22.29 -21.81 -2.00
CA ILE A 16 -20.86 -21.57 -2.02
C ILE A 16 -20.62 -20.13 -2.40
N GLN A 17 -19.77 -19.46 -1.64
CA GLN A 17 -19.24 -18.15 -1.96
C GLN A 17 -17.92 -18.34 -2.68
N ILE A 18 -17.78 -17.68 -3.83
CA ILE A 18 -16.58 -17.78 -4.66
C ILE A 18 -16.05 -16.38 -4.90
N PHE A 19 -14.79 -16.16 -4.55
CA PHE A 19 -14.05 -14.95 -4.89
C PHE A 19 -12.93 -15.31 -5.85
N ASN A 20 -12.93 -14.68 -7.02
CA ASN A 20 -11.84 -14.87 -7.99
C ASN A 20 -10.78 -13.79 -7.80
N THR A 21 -9.57 -14.20 -7.41
CA THR A 21 -8.46 -13.27 -7.11
C THR A 21 -7.84 -12.61 -8.34
N LEU A 22 -8.10 -13.15 -9.55
CA LEU A 22 -7.60 -12.57 -10.81
C LEU A 22 -8.52 -11.48 -11.37
N THR A 23 -9.84 -11.68 -11.24
CA THR A 23 -10.86 -10.76 -11.78
C THR A 23 -11.49 -9.89 -10.70
N HIS A 24 -11.25 -10.20 -9.42
CA HIS A 24 -11.87 -9.61 -8.23
C HIS A 24 -13.40 -9.76 -8.20
N SER A 25 -13.89 -10.74 -8.92
CA SER A 25 -15.32 -11.05 -8.96
C SER A 25 -15.73 -11.89 -7.76
N PHE A 26 -16.93 -11.62 -7.25
CA PHE A 26 -17.53 -12.35 -6.15
C PHE A 26 -18.91 -12.86 -6.52
N VAL A 27 -19.22 -14.12 -6.17
CA VAL A 27 -20.54 -14.71 -6.35
C VAL A 27 -20.92 -15.59 -5.15
N ARG A 28 -22.19 -15.59 -4.79
CA ARG A 28 -22.79 -16.56 -3.89
C ARG A 28 -23.82 -17.36 -4.69
N ILE A 29 -23.61 -18.65 -4.87
CA ILE A 29 -24.41 -19.53 -5.75
C ILE A 29 -24.71 -20.84 -5.04
N LYS A 30 -25.81 -21.50 -5.37
CA LYS A 30 -26.07 -22.87 -4.90
C LYS A 30 -25.02 -23.82 -5.53
N GLN A 31 -24.61 -24.82 -4.76
CA GLN A 31 -23.64 -25.78 -5.26
C GLN A 31 -24.18 -26.56 -6.46
N SER A 32 -25.49 -26.89 -6.46
CA SER A 32 -26.16 -27.53 -7.61
C SER A 32 -26.10 -26.71 -8.88
N ASP A 33 -26.33 -25.39 -8.78
CA ASP A 33 -26.35 -24.49 -9.93
C ASP A 33 -24.93 -24.26 -10.50
N LEU A 34 -23.91 -24.28 -9.62
CA LEU A 34 -22.52 -24.24 -10.04
C LEU A 34 -22.10 -25.51 -10.81
N GLU A 35 -22.52 -26.69 -10.32
CA GLU A 35 -22.23 -27.96 -10.99
C GLU A 35 -22.95 -28.04 -12.33
N ASP A 36 -24.22 -27.62 -12.39
CA ASP A 36 -24.99 -27.57 -13.65
C ASP A 36 -24.32 -26.61 -14.66
N ALA A 37 -23.92 -25.41 -14.20
CA ALA A 37 -23.22 -24.43 -15.04
C ALA A 37 -21.89 -24.92 -15.61
N ARG A 38 -21.23 -25.87 -14.97
CA ARG A 38 -20.00 -26.51 -15.47
C ARG A 38 -20.24 -27.50 -16.60
N LEU A 39 -21.42 -28.14 -16.60
CA LEU A 39 -21.77 -29.21 -17.50
C LEU A 39 -22.57 -28.72 -18.70
N HIS A 40 -23.39 -27.70 -18.52
CA HIS A 40 -24.33 -27.19 -19.50
C HIS A 40 -24.15 -25.71 -19.78
N GLU A 41 -24.40 -25.31 -21.02
CA GLU A 41 -24.47 -23.90 -21.41
C GLU A 41 -25.80 -23.29 -20.92
N SER A 42 -25.73 -22.21 -20.20
CA SER A 42 -26.87 -21.46 -19.65
C SER A 42 -26.52 -19.99 -19.46
N GLN A 43 -27.52 -19.17 -19.11
CA GLN A 43 -27.24 -17.77 -18.77
C GLN A 43 -26.35 -17.65 -17.52
N ILE A 44 -26.46 -18.58 -16.56
CA ILE A 44 -25.60 -18.63 -15.38
C ILE A 44 -24.18 -18.97 -15.80
N THR A 45 -24.00 -19.93 -16.69
CA THR A 45 -22.68 -20.31 -17.23
C THR A 45 -21.98 -19.12 -17.86
N GLN A 46 -22.69 -18.37 -18.74
CA GLN A 46 -22.10 -17.19 -19.38
C GLN A 46 -21.67 -16.14 -18.36
N LYS A 47 -22.50 -15.84 -17.35
CA LYS A 47 -22.14 -14.93 -16.28
C LYS A 47 -20.91 -15.37 -15.50
N LEU A 48 -20.79 -16.66 -15.19
CA LEU A 48 -19.63 -17.19 -14.46
C LEU A 48 -18.34 -17.16 -15.31
N LEU A 49 -18.46 -17.32 -16.64
CA LEU A 49 -17.36 -17.11 -17.59
C LEU A 49 -16.92 -15.64 -17.63
N ASP A 50 -17.87 -14.71 -17.76
CA ASP A 50 -17.59 -13.27 -17.78
C ASP A 50 -16.91 -12.81 -16.48
N MET A 51 -17.31 -13.40 -15.36
CA MET A 51 -16.69 -13.18 -14.05
C MET A 51 -15.33 -13.86 -13.87
N GLY A 52 -14.93 -14.74 -14.79
CA GLY A 52 -13.69 -15.52 -14.71
C GLY A 52 -13.72 -16.63 -13.66
N ILE A 53 -14.90 -16.97 -13.11
CA ILE A 53 -15.09 -18.08 -12.16
C ILE A 53 -15.02 -19.42 -12.91
N LEU A 54 -15.64 -19.48 -14.08
CA LEU A 54 -15.45 -20.56 -15.04
C LEU A 54 -14.47 -20.13 -16.14
N ILE A 55 -13.84 -21.12 -16.76
CA ILE A 55 -12.96 -20.98 -17.92
C ILE A 55 -13.32 -22.02 -18.96
N ASN A 56 -13.19 -21.68 -20.24
CA ASN A 56 -13.50 -22.58 -21.34
C ASN A 56 -12.40 -23.61 -21.58
N GLN A 57 -11.15 -23.16 -21.50
CA GLN A 57 -9.98 -23.96 -21.79
C GLN A 57 -9.06 -24.09 -20.60
N ALA A 58 -8.36 -25.21 -20.49
CA ALA A 58 -7.40 -25.45 -19.44
C ALA A 58 -6.29 -24.37 -19.45
N ASN A 59 -6.01 -23.81 -18.28
CA ASN A 59 -5.01 -22.75 -18.07
C ASN A 59 -5.28 -21.39 -18.77
N GLU A 60 -6.48 -21.15 -19.27
CA GLU A 60 -6.87 -19.85 -19.86
C GLU A 60 -6.62 -18.70 -18.85
N ASP A 61 -7.02 -18.89 -17.61
CA ASP A 61 -6.79 -17.95 -16.51
C ASP A 61 -5.30 -17.73 -16.21
N VAL A 62 -4.47 -18.77 -16.31
CA VAL A 62 -3.00 -18.66 -16.14
C VAL A 62 -2.38 -17.85 -17.29
N TYR A 63 -2.83 -18.04 -18.52
CA TYR A 63 -2.38 -17.23 -19.66
C TYR A 63 -2.80 -15.77 -19.51
N LYS A 64 -4.04 -15.53 -19.08
CA LYS A 64 -4.55 -14.18 -18.78
C LYS A 64 -3.70 -13.52 -17.69
N TYR A 65 -3.41 -14.23 -16.60
CA TYR A 65 -2.51 -13.73 -15.55
C TYR A 65 -1.13 -13.38 -16.11
N LYS A 66 -0.49 -14.30 -16.86
CA LYS A 66 0.83 -14.05 -17.44
C LYS A 66 0.82 -12.83 -18.37
N TYR A 67 -0.21 -12.69 -19.19
CA TYR A 67 -0.36 -11.53 -20.06
C TYR A 67 -0.43 -10.22 -19.26
N LEU A 68 -1.33 -10.15 -18.27
CA LEU A 68 -1.49 -8.97 -17.42
C LEU A 68 -0.23 -8.66 -16.62
N HIS A 69 0.44 -9.69 -16.08
CA HIS A 69 1.70 -9.52 -15.36
C HIS A 69 2.81 -8.99 -16.27
N ASN A 70 2.99 -9.58 -17.45
CA ASN A 70 4.04 -9.16 -18.38
C ASN A 70 3.77 -7.76 -18.92
N THR A 71 2.52 -7.41 -19.22
CA THR A 71 2.14 -6.06 -19.65
C THR A 71 2.52 -5.01 -18.61
N LYS A 72 2.32 -5.30 -17.33
CA LYS A 72 2.74 -4.41 -16.23
C LYS A 72 4.25 -4.40 -16.04
N LYS A 73 4.88 -5.59 -16.03
CA LYS A 73 6.30 -5.76 -15.73
C LYS A 73 7.22 -5.13 -16.78
N PHE A 74 6.84 -5.19 -18.05
CA PHE A 74 7.66 -4.72 -19.16
C PHE A 74 7.20 -3.36 -19.71
N ARG A 75 6.41 -2.60 -18.94
CA ARG A 75 6.08 -1.21 -19.28
C ARG A 75 7.36 -0.37 -19.36
N GLN A 76 7.53 0.35 -20.48
CA GLN A 76 8.66 1.26 -20.68
C GLN A 76 8.27 2.73 -20.50
N ASP A 77 7.01 3.00 -20.31
CA ASP A 77 6.40 4.33 -20.16
C ASP A 77 6.21 4.73 -18.69
N LEU A 78 6.53 3.83 -17.75
CA LEU A 78 6.41 4.04 -16.31
C LEU A 78 7.77 3.88 -15.63
N LEU A 79 8.16 4.89 -14.83
CA LEU A 79 9.20 4.77 -13.82
C LEU A 79 8.54 4.67 -12.45
N PHE A 80 8.76 3.56 -11.75
CA PHE A 80 8.30 3.36 -10.37
C PHE A 80 9.51 3.16 -9.46
N LEU A 81 9.70 4.07 -8.50
CA LEU A 81 10.88 4.09 -7.63
C LEU A 81 10.50 4.11 -6.15
N TYR A 82 11.19 3.28 -5.35
CA TYR A 82 11.29 3.47 -3.92
C TYR A 82 12.55 4.27 -3.63
N VAL A 83 12.39 5.44 -3.00
CA VAL A 83 13.51 6.31 -2.61
C VAL A 83 13.55 6.40 -1.10
N CYS A 84 14.70 6.02 -0.52
CA CYS A 84 14.94 6.04 0.92
C CYS A 84 15.81 7.24 1.29
N PRO A 85 15.24 8.36 1.75
CA PRO A 85 16.02 9.55 2.14
C PRO A 85 16.86 9.30 3.40
N THR A 86 16.51 8.28 4.17
CA THR A 86 17.27 7.83 5.33
C THR A 86 16.93 6.38 5.69
N THR A 87 17.91 5.66 6.25
CA THR A 87 17.72 4.36 6.89
C THR A 87 17.46 4.50 8.40
N SER A 88 17.58 5.74 8.96
CA SER A 88 17.26 6.00 10.35
C SER A 88 15.77 5.97 10.61
N CYS A 89 15.38 5.46 11.78
CA CYS A 89 14.01 5.48 12.26
C CYS A 89 13.99 5.94 13.72
N ASN A 90 12.95 6.60 14.15
CA ASN A 90 12.76 7.02 15.53
C ASN A 90 12.00 5.98 16.38
N PHE A 91 11.56 4.86 15.76
CA PHE A 91 10.90 3.74 16.43
C PHE A 91 11.81 2.52 16.58
N SER A 92 11.51 1.70 17.61
CA SER A 92 12.06 0.37 17.84
C SER A 92 10.96 -0.68 17.80
N CYS A 93 10.30 -0.83 16.64
CA CYS A 93 9.22 -1.81 16.48
C CYS A 93 9.75 -3.23 16.73
N SER A 94 9.01 -4.03 17.53
CA SER A 94 9.43 -5.38 17.96
C SER A 94 9.66 -6.38 16.82
N TYR A 95 9.04 -6.14 15.67
CA TYR A 95 9.08 -7.01 14.48
C TYR A 95 9.77 -6.35 13.27
N CYS A 96 10.51 -5.24 13.48
CA CYS A 96 11.13 -4.51 12.38
C CYS A 96 12.11 -5.39 11.60
N PHE A 97 11.86 -5.57 10.30
CA PHE A 97 12.71 -6.41 9.44
C PHE A 97 14.12 -5.82 9.22
N GLU A 98 14.28 -4.51 9.40
CA GLU A 98 15.61 -3.87 9.37
C GLU A 98 16.45 -4.19 10.61
N GLY A 99 15.81 -4.58 11.73
CA GLY A 99 16.45 -5.04 12.95
C GLY A 99 17.39 -4.04 13.60
N GLU A 100 18.22 -4.53 14.55
CA GLU A 100 19.18 -3.72 15.31
C GLU A 100 20.47 -3.39 14.53
N LYS A 101 20.75 -4.11 13.44
CA LYS A 101 22.01 -4.01 12.69
C LYS A 101 21.98 -3.01 11.53
N LYS A 102 20.97 -2.16 11.46
CA LYS A 102 20.88 -1.18 10.38
C LYS A 102 21.96 -0.10 10.51
N THR A 103 22.59 0.22 9.39
CA THR A 103 23.44 1.41 9.31
C THR A 103 22.54 2.63 9.28
N LEU A 104 22.63 3.47 10.33
CA LEU A 104 21.89 4.73 10.39
C LEU A 104 22.56 5.75 9.48
N ALA A 105 21.94 6.02 8.34
CA ALA A 105 22.48 6.95 7.36
C ALA A 105 21.38 7.85 6.80
N TYR A 106 21.77 9.06 6.44
CA TYR A 106 20.99 9.98 5.64
C TYR A 106 21.58 10.04 4.22
N MET A 107 20.71 10.28 3.25
CA MET A 107 21.13 10.57 1.89
C MET A 107 22.08 11.77 1.89
N ASN A 108 23.19 11.68 1.19
CA ASN A 108 24.12 12.80 1.00
C ASN A 108 23.83 13.50 -0.34
N ASN A 109 24.49 14.64 -0.58
CA ASN A 109 24.29 15.43 -1.79
C ASN A 109 24.63 14.67 -3.07
N GLU A 110 25.60 13.77 -3.05
CA GLU A 110 25.99 12.96 -4.20
C GLU A 110 24.87 12.00 -4.60
N VAL A 111 24.29 11.30 -3.62
CA VAL A 111 23.16 10.39 -3.83
C VAL A 111 21.91 11.15 -4.26
N GLU A 112 21.62 12.32 -3.65
CA GLU A 112 20.50 13.16 -4.07
C GLU A 112 20.62 13.55 -5.54
N ASN A 113 21.80 14.04 -5.95
CA ASN A 113 22.05 14.44 -7.34
C ASN A 113 21.91 13.24 -8.30
N ALA A 114 22.42 12.07 -7.93
CA ALA A 114 22.27 10.86 -8.72
C ALA A 114 20.79 10.44 -8.89
N VAL A 115 19.99 10.55 -7.82
CA VAL A 115 18.53 10.29 -7.87
C VAL A 115 17.85 11.29 -8.80
N ILE A 116 18.14 12.59 -8.66
CA ILE A 116 17.56 13.65 -9.50
C ILE A 116 17.91 13.41 -10.96
N GLU A 117 19.18 13.14 -11.27
CA GLU A 117 19.63 12.87 -12.64
C GLU A 117 18.98 11.62 -13.23
N TYR A 118 18.87 10.57 -12.41
CA TYR A 118 18.22 9.33 -12.84
C TYR A 118 16.76 9.56 -13.19
N ILE A 119 16.00 10.20 -12.32
CA ILE A 119 14.57 10.52 -12.54
C ILE A 119 14.41 11.42 -13.77
N SER A 120 15.29 12.41 -13.95
CA SER A 120 15.24 13.35 -15.07
C SER A 120 15.37 12.70 -16.46
N LYS A 121 16.01 11.52 -16.55
CA LYS A 121 16.07 10.73 -17.81
C LYS A 121 14.72 10.20 -18.26
N TYR A 122 13.74 10.16 -17.35
CA TYR A 122 12.37 9.71 -17.62
C TYR A 122 11.37 10.86 -17.81
N LYS A 123 11.87 12.11 -18.00
CA LYS A 123 11.00 13.25 -18.29
C LYS A 123 10.06 12.94 -19.47
N GLY A 124 8.76 13.22 -19.30
CA GLY A 124 7.73 12.94 -20.28
C GLY A 124 7.12 11.53 -20.20
N LYS A 125 7.57 10.69 -19.26
CA LYS A 125 6.96 9.42 -18.92
C LYS A 125 6.16 9.53 -17.62
N ASP A 126 5.36 8.51 -17.32
CA ASP A 126 4.73 8.39 -16.01
C ASP A 126 5.81 8.11 -14.95
N ILE A 127 5.91 8.94 -13.93
CA ILE A 127 6.88 8.78 -12.85
C ILE A 127 6.11 8.72 -11.53
N ASN A 128 6.32 7.64 -10.78
CA ASN A 128 5.77 7.48 -9.44
C ASN A 128 6.89 7.18 -8.45
N ILE A 129 6.99 7.97 -7.39
CA ILE A 129 8.01 7.86 -6.34
C ILE A 129 7.33 7.45 -5.03
N VAL A 130 7.83 6.39 -4.40
CA VAL A 130 7.44 6.01 -3.04
C VAL A 130 8.54 6.42 -2.08
N TRP A 131 8.26 7.40 -1.24
CA TRP A 131 9.15 7.81 -0.15
C TRP A 131 9.07 6.78 0.97
N PHE A 132 10.18 6.11 1.23
CA PHE A 132 10.29 4.98 2.15
C PHE A 132 11.57 5.06 2.98
N GLY A 133 11.94 4.00 3.68
CA GLY A 133 13.17 3.88 4.46
C GLY A 133 12.90 3.50 5.92
N GLY A 134 13.77 3.89 6.83
CA GLY A 134 13.49 3.73 8.26
C GLY A 134 12.25 4.56 8.64
N GLU A 135 12.41 5.89 8.69
CA GLU A 135 11.29 6.84 8.76
C GLU A 135 11.56 8.01 7.80
N PRO A 136 10.85 8.11 6.67
CA PRO A 136 11.16 9.10 5.64
C PRO A 136 11.03 10.55 6.11
N LEU A 137 10.16 10.84 7.09
CA LEU A 137 10.00 12.19 7.64
C LEU A 137 11.21 12.69 8.42
N LEU A 138 12.11 11.82 8.88
CA LEU A 138 13.42 12.22 9.40
C LEU A 138 14.30 12.81 8.29
N GLY A 139 14.12 12.33 7.06
CA GLY A 139 14.83 12.79 5.86
C GLY A 139 14.03 13.79 5.01
N LEU A 140 12.98 14.44 5.55
CA LEU A 140 12.07 15.30 4.78
C LEU A 140 12.81 16.43 4.02
N LYS A 141 13.91 16.96 4.57
CA LYS A 141 14.74 17.96 3.89
C LYS A 141 15.29 17.48 2.54
N HIS A 142 15.63 16.19 2.43
CA HIS A 142 16.13 15.57 1.19
C HIS A 142 15.00 15.44 0.18
N ILE A 143 13.81 15.04 0.64
CA ILE A 143 12.60 14.96 -0.20
C ILE A 143 12.27 16.34 -0.80
N VAL A 144 12.23 17.38 0.04
CA VAL A 144 11.93 18.76 -0.40
C VAL A 144 12.99 19.26 -1.40
N ARG A 145 14.27 18.96 -1.18
CA ARG A 145 15.34 19.33 -2.13
C ARG A 145 15.17 18.62 -3.46
N ILE A 146 14.94 17.31 -3.45
CA ILE A 146 14.74 16.53 -4.69
C ILE A 146 13.52 17.08 -5.46
N ASP A 147 12.40 17.32 -4.79
CA ASP A 147 11.21 17.91 -5.39
C ASP A 147 11.49 19.25 -6.07
N LYS A 148 12.18 20.16 -5.35
CA LYS A 148 12.57 21.46 -5.89
C LYS A 148 13.38 21.34 -7.18
N GLU A 149 14.43 20.52 -7.16
CA GLU A 149 15.31 20.31 -8.31
C GLU A 149 14.57 19.67 -9.51
N LEU A 150 13.66 18.72 -9.24
CA LEU A 150 12.83 18.11 -10.29
C LEU A 150 11.86 19.13 -10.91
N LYS A 151 11.27 20.02 -10.10
CA LYS A 151 10.43 21.13 -10.58
C LYS A 151 11.21 22.11 -11.44
N GLU A 152 12.43 22.47 -11.04
CA GLU A 152 13.33 23.36 -11.82
C GLU A 152 13.71 22.74 -13.17
N LYS A 153 13.79 21.41 -13.26
CA LYS A 153 14.02 20.66 -14.51
C LYS A 153 12.73 20.39 -15.31
N ASP A 154 11.59 20.89 -14.86
CA ASP A 154 10.26 20.62 -15.44
C ASP A 154 9.99 19.11 -15.59
N VAL A 155 10.31 18.34 -14.55
CA VAL A 155 10.00 16.90 -14.43
C VAL A 155 8.74 16.74 -13.59
N LYS A 156 7.67 16.24 -14.21
CA LYS A 156 6.41 15.96 -13.53
C LYS A 156 6.44 14.53 -12.99
N TYR A 157 5.97 14.36 -11.76
CA TYR A 157 5.83 13.06 -11.12
C TYR A 157 4.69 13.08 -10.10
N THR A 158 4.22 11.91 -9.71
CA THR A 158 3.38 11.70 -8.53
C THR A 158 4.18 10.99 -7.46
N SER A 159 3.77 11.12 -6.21
CA SER A 159 4.43 10.39 -5.14
C SER A 159 3.48 9.89 -4.07
N SER A 160 3.96 8.93 -3.32
CA SER A 160 3.34 8.43 -2.09
C SER A 160 4.40 8.29 -0.99
N MET A 161 3.94 8.18 0.24
CA MET A 161 4.84 8.04 1.39
C MET A 161 4.37 6.92 2.31
N ILE A 162 5.31 6.12 2.79
CA ILE A 162 5.07 5.12 3.84
C ILE A 162 5.78 5.59 5.10
N THR A 163 5.03 5.92 6.14
CA THR A 163 5.55 6.53 7.37
C THR A 163 4.96 5.87 8.62
N ASN A 164 5.67 5.98 9.73
CA ASN A 164 5.12 5.63 11.04
C ASN A 164 4.17 6.71 11.61
N GLY A 165 4.04 7.85 10.95
CA GLY A 165 3.09 8.92 11.25
C GLY A 165 3.45 9.80 12.45
N SER A 166 4.42 9.44 13.29
CA SER A 166 4.71 10.17 14.52
C SER A 166 5.31 11.57 14.31
N LEU A 167 5.90 11.80 13.14
CA LEU A 167 6.52 13.06 12.76
C LEU A 167 5.63 13.94 11.86
N LEU A 168 4.34 13.65 11.76
CA LEU A 168 3.35 14.50 11.11
C LEU A 168 3.03 15.73 11.98
N THR A 169 4.07 16.53 12.25
CA THR A 169 3.98 17.80 12.98
C THR A 169 3.39 18.90 12.10
N GLU A 170 2.95 20.02 12.70
CA GLU A 170 2.47 21.19 11.95
C GLU A 170 3.44 21.60 10.84
N LYS A 171 4.73 21.74 11.20
CA LYS A 171 5.78 22.11 10.26
C LYS A 171 5.91 21.12 9.11
N ASN A 172 5.94 19.82 9.39
CA ASN A 172 6.14 18.80 8.38
C ASN A 172 4.91 18.68 7.47
N VAL A 173 3.70 18.73 8.03
CA VAL A 173 2.46 18.73 7.23
C VAL A 173 2.38 19.93 6.29
N THR A 174 2.84 21.11 6.72
CA THR A 174 2.92 22.28 5.83
C THR A 174 3.85 22.02 4.64
N LEU A 175 5.01 21.41 4.85
CA LEU A 175 5.94 21.06 3.77
C LEU A 175 5.37 19.97 2.83
N LEU A 176 4.65 18.99 3.39
CA LEU A 176 4.06 17.91 2.61
C LEU A 176 2.98 18.41 1.63
N LYS A 177 2.27 19.50 1.95
CA LYS A 177 1.24 20.10 1.06
C LYS A 177 1.80 20.59 -0.28
N ASP A 178 3.07 21.00 -0.30
CA ASP A 178 3.72 21.55 -1.48
C ASP A 178 4.35 20.48 -2.38
N LEU A 179 4.38 19.23 -1.90
CA LEU A 179 4.86 18.08 -2.66
C LEU A 179 3.75 17.46 -3.52
N PRO A 180 4.07 16.85 -4.67
CA PRO A 180 3.11 16.10 -5.48
C PRO A 180 2.81 14.73 -4.83
N LEU A 181 2.24 14.78 -3.62
CA LEU A 181 2.00 13.65 -2.75
C LEU A 181 0.51 13.32 -2.74
N ASP A 182 0.12 12.27 -3.45
CA ASP A 182 -1.27 11.86 -3.59
C ASP A 182 -1.74 11.01 -2.42
N PHE A 183 -0.80 10.28 -1.79
CA PHE A 183 -1.16 9.21 -0.87
C PHE A 183 -0.12 9.06 0.25
N ILE A 184 -0.59 8.92 1.48
CA ILE A 184 0.23 8.58 2.66
C ILE A 184 -0.31 7.30 3.29
N GLN A 185 0.56 6.30 3.37
CA GLN A 185 0.31 5.08 4.13
C GLN A 185 0.92 5.23 5.53
N ILE A 186 0.08 5.15 6.56
CA ILE A 186 0.48 5.23 7.96
C ILE A 186 0.42 3.84 8.57
N SER A 187 1.52 3.40 9.18
CA SER A 187 1.60 2.10 9.83
C SER A 187 1.07 2.18 11.26
N MET A 188 -0.04 1.48 11.52
CA MET A 188 -0.64 1.31 12.86
C MET A 188 -1.06 -0.15 13.05
N ASP A 189 -0.76 -0.74 14.20
CA ASP A 189 -1.01 -2.17 14.43
C ASP A 189 -2.27 -2.45 15.28
N GLY A 190 -2.88 -1.43 15.83
CA GLY A 190 -4.07 -1.58 16.67
C GLY A 190 -4.36 -0.33 17.50
N VAL A 191 -5.28 -0.48 18.45
CA VAL A 191 -5.59 0.52 19.46
C VAL A 191 -4.37 0.82 20.33
N LYS A 192 -4.49 1.80 21.21
CA LYS A 192 -3.36 2.38 21.96
C LYS A 192 -2.45 1.34 22.61
N GLU A 193 -3.01 0.37 23.32
CA GLU A 193 -2.25 -0.65 24.05
C GLU A 193 -1.44 -1.53 23.09
N VAL A 194 -2.05 -1.92 21.96
CA VAL A 194 -1.42 -2.75 20.94
C VAL A 194 -0.34 -1.95 20.20
N GLN A 195 -0.68 -0.74 19.74
CA GLN A 195 0.25 0.13 19.04
C GLN A 195 1.47 0.43 19.90
N ASP A 196 1.27 0.86 21.14
CA ASP A 196 2.32 1.30 22.05
C ASP A 196 3.25 0.15 22.48
N SER A 197 2.73 -1.10 22.53
CA SER A 197 3.55 -2.28 22.84
C SER A 197 4.38 -2.81 21.65
N ARG A 198 3.94 -2.53 20.41
CA ARG A 198 4.56 -3.08 19.20
C ARG A 198 5.41 -2.05 18.46
N ARG A 199 4.97 -0.79 18.43
CA ARG A 199 5.58 0.30 17.65
C ARG A 199 5.91 1.50 18.55
N PHE A 200 6.88 1.32 19.42
CA PHE A 200 7.31 2.33 20.39
C PHE A 200 8.55 3.10 19.91
N PHE A 201 8.76 4.28 20.49
CA PHE A 201 9.99 5.05 20.28
C PHE A 201 11.21 4.36 20.90
N HIS A 202 12.43 4.70 20.45
CA HIS A 202 13.68 4.23 21.07
C HIS A 202 13.75 4.49 22.58
N SER A 203 13.05 5.49 23.09
CA SER A 203 12.93 5.78 24.51
C SER A 203 12.01 4.84 25.29
N GLY A 204 11.36 3.88 24.61
CA GLY A 204 10.31 3.03 25.19
C GLY A 204 8.94 3.70 25.28
N LYS A 205 8.79 4.98 24.90
CA LYS A 205 7.52 5.70 24.94
C LYS A 205 6.58 5.18 23.84
N GLY A 206 5.28 5.06 24.16
CA GLY A 206 4.24 4.70 23.19
C GLY A 206 4.06 5.75 22.09
N SER A 207 3.62 5.32 20.94
CA SER A 207 3.51 6.14 19.73
C SER A 207 2.09 6.54 19.35
N PHE A 208 1.07 5.85 19.85
CA PHE A 208 -0.32 6.00 19.42
C PHE A 208 -0.81 7.45 19.38
N ASP A 209 -0.67 8.18 20.48
CA ASP A 209 -1.16 9.56 20.59
C ASP A 209 -0.46 10.52 19.61
N PHE A 210 0.79 10.24 19.24
CA PHE A 210 1.54 11.03 18.25
C PHE A 210 1.01 10.77 16.84
N VAL A 211 0.75 9.50 16.52
CA VAL A 211 0.24 9.08 15.21
C VAL A 211 -1.17 9.63 15.01
N MET A 212 -2.06 9.49 15.99
CA MET A 212 -3.43 10.01 15.92
C MET A 212 -3.46 11.53 15.71
N LYS A 213 -2.65 12.29 16.45
CA LYS A 213 -2.50 13.74 16.23
C LYS A 213 -1.95 14.07 14.84
N GLY A 214 -1.11 13.20 14.29
CA GLY A 214 -0.60 13.34 12.93
C GLY A 214 -1.71 13.16 11.88
N ILE A 215 -2.55 12.14 12.06
CA ILE A 215 -3.73 11.87 11.21
C ILE A 215 -4.69 13.07 11.25
N ASP A 216 -5.04 13.58 12.45
CA ASP A 216 -5.92 14.75 12.60
C ASP A 216 -5.38 15.97 11.82
N ARG A 217 -4.06 16.20 11.87
CA ARG A 217 -3.44 17.31 11.13
C ARG A 217 -3.51 17.12 9.61
N LEU A 218 -3.25 15.90 9.12
CA LEU A 218 -3.38 15.62 7.69
C LEU A 218 -4.80 15.82 7.22
N LEU A 219 -5.80 15.25 7.92
CA LEU A 219 -7.21 15.37 7.58
C LEU A 219 -7.71 16.82 7.57
N SER A 220 -7.26 17.62 8.55
CA SER A 220 -7.71 19.01 8.69
C SER A 220 -7.01 20.00 7.74
N LYS A 221 -5.84 19.67 7.22
CA LYS A 221 -4.97 20.63 6.53
C LYS A 221 -4.61 20.28 5.10
N THR A 222 -4.90 19.08 4.66
CA THR A 222 -4.50 18.58 3.33
C THR A 222 -5.64 17.83 2.67
N SER A 223 -5.53 17.63 1.36
CA SER A 223 -6.36 16.70 0.58
C SER A 223 -5.63 15.39 0.26
N ILE A 224 -4.51 15.11 0.92
CA ILE A 224 -3.73 13.89 0.70
C ILE A 224 -4.52 12.69 1.20
N HIS A 225 -4.68 11.68 0.36
CA HIS A 225 -5.33 10.43 0.77
C HIS A 225 -4.52 9.70 1.83
N ILE A 226 -5.20 9.23 2.87
CA ILE A 226 -4.58 8.47 3.96
C ILE A 226 -5.04 7.02 3.89
N SER A 227 -4.12 6.10 4.14
CA SER A 227 -4.42 4.69 4.37
C SER A 227 -3.73 4.21 5.63
N ILE A 228 -4.40 3.37 6.38
CA ILE A 228 -3.81 2.71 7.55
C ILE A 228 -3.35 1.31 7.13
N GLN A 229 -2.09 1.03 7.37
CA GLN A 229 -1.50 -0.28 7.15
C GLN A 229 -1.30 -0.99 8.49
N VAL A 230 -1.97 -2.11 8.68
CA VAL A 230 -1.87 -2.95 9.87
C VAL A 230 -1.02 -4.19 9.55
N ALA A 231 0.03 -4.44 10.34
CA ALA A 231 0.75 -5.70 10.31
C ALA A 231 0.05 -6.70 11.25
N VAL A 232 -0.79 -7.56 10.68
CA VAL A 232 -1.60 -8.52 11.46
C VAL A 232 -0.81 -9.79 11.71
N ASP A 233 -0.76 -10.20 12.99
CA ASP A 233 -0.23 -11.49 13.44
C ASP A 233 -1.03 -12.02 14.65
N LYS A 234 -0.55 -13.10 15.28
CA LYS A 234 -1.23 -13.74 16.43
C LYS A 234 -1.41 -12.81 17.64
N GLN A 235 -0.70 -11.70 17.72
CA GLN A 235 -0.76 -10.78 18.86
C GLN A 235 -1.87 -9.73 18.73
N ASN A 236 -2.34 -9.46 17.51
CA ASN A 236 -3.34 -8.41 17.26
C ASN A 236 -4.52 -8.83 16.38
N ILE A 237 -4.56 -10.07 15.89
CA ILE A 237 -5.62 -10.54 14.99
C ILE A 237 -7.03 -10.40 15.59
N ASP A 238 -7.18 -10.52 16.91
CA ASP A 238 -8.48 -10.43 17.57
C ASP A 238 -8.88 -9.00 17.92
N SER A 239 -8.04 -7.99 17.65
CA SER A 239 -8.25 -6.61 18.13
C SER A 239 -7.93 -5.50 17.12
N TYR A 240 -7.33 -5.82 15.97
CA TYR A 240 -6.96 -4.77 15.01
C TYR A 240 -8.18 -4.01 14.46
N GLU A 241 -9.33 -4.67 14.35
CA GLU A 241 -10.59 -4.07 13.88
C GLU A 241 -11.09 -2.96 14.80
N ASN A 242 -10.73 -2.98 16.09
CA ASN A 242 -11.09 -1.94 17.05
C ASN A 242 -10.53 -0.55 16.67
N LEU A 243 -9.57 -0.50 15.72
CA LEU A 243 -9.15 0.78 15.12
C LEU A 243 -10.31 1.51 14.43
N LEU A 244 -11.31 0.78 13.92
CA LEU A 244 -12.50 1.37 13.29
C LEU A 244 -13.45 2.07 14.29
N GLU A 245 -13.22 1.95 15.60
CA GLU A 245 -13.93 2.73 16.61
C GLU A 245 -13.52 4.21 16.61
N TYR A 246 -12.32 4.51 16.10
CA TYR A 246 -11.83 5.88 15.98
C TYR A 246 -12.41 6.54 14.71
N PRO A 247 -13.19 7.64 14.85
CA PRO A 247 -13.85 8.30 13.70
C PRO A 247 -12.85 8.73 12.62
N GLN A 248 -11.66 9.15 13.01
CA GLN A 248 -10.59 9.55 12.08
C GLN A 248 -10.13 8.42 11.17
N ILE A 249 -10.22 7.16 11.64
CA ILE A 249 -9.80 5.97 10.89
C ILE A 249 -10.97 5.39 10.11
N ARG A 250 -12.16 5.37 10.73
CA ARG A 250 -13.38 4.85 10.09
C ARG A 250 -13.75 5.58 8.80
N ASN A 251 -13.44 6.87 8.72
CA ASN A 251 -13.83 7.76 7.62
C ASN A 251 -12.72 7.90 6.55
N LEU A 252 -11.63 7.14 6.64
CA LEU A 252 -10.60 7.02 5.60
C LEU A 252 -11.08 6.03 4.54
#